data_cb9cf703fbe4e3886a7cb388e17fe13c
#
_entry.id   cb9cf703fbe4e3886a7cb388e17fe13c
#
_cell.length_a   1.000
_cell.length_b   1.000
_cell.length_c   1.000
_cell.angle_alpha   90.00
_cell.angle_beta   90.00
_cell.angle_gamma   90.00
#
_symmetry.space_group_name_H-M   'P 1'
#
loop_
_entity.id
_entity.type
_entity.pdbx_description
1 polymer ?
#
loop_
_entity_poly.entity_id
_entity_poly.type
_entity_poly.pdbx_seq_one_letter_code
_entity_poly.pdbx_strand_id
1 'polypeptide(L)'
;RVVVSAYEHDSVMKSAKFLEENGFEVTYVRPDENGVITPEAIFAAVDEKTVLVSVMTVNNEVGAINPVAKLAAAAKRKNPEVLFHTDAVQAFCKLPLRGEKLGVDMITVTAHKIGGPKGVGALWIKKGVRVIARNLGGEQEKQIRSGTEALPLIAAFGVAAKISCTALPEFEHRMTELEHRLISGIEHEHGVVLNSKPNALPAIVNISVLGIRSEIMLHYLEERGIFVSSGSACAKGEKSHVLRAMGYPPERVD
;
A
#
# COMPACT_ATOMS: atom_id res chain seq x y z
N ARG A 1 4.68 11.65 18.48
CA ARG A 1 3.72 11.74 17.35
C ARG A 1 4.11 10.75 16.26
N VAL A 2 3.09 10.20 15.58
CA VAL A 2 3.23 9.40 14.37
C VAL A 2 2.41 10.06 13.25
N VAL A 3 2.93 10.09 12.03
CA VAL A 3 2.23 10.59 10.84
C VAL A 3 1.98 9.41 9.89
N VAL A 4 0.73 9.24 9.46
CA VAL A 4 0.31 8.10 8.60
C VAL A 4 -0.54 8.62 7.46
N SER A 5 -0.46 8.03 6.27
CA SER A 5 -1.42 8.37 5.22
C SER A 5 -2.83 7.88 5.60
N ALA A 6 -3.86 8.66 5.26
CA ALA A 6 -5.25 8.37 5.66
C ALA A 6 -5.88 7.21 4.89
N TYR A 7 -5.16 6.57 3.98
CA TYR A 7 -5.65 5.53 3.09
C TYR A 7 -4.74 4.30 3.02
N GLU A 8 -3.96 4.07 4.09
CA GLU A 8 -3.13 2.89 4.27
C GLU A 8 -3.96 1.60 4.29
N HIS A 9 -3.29 0.48 4.03
CA HIS A 9 -3.90 -0.82 4.28
C HIS A 9 -4.24 -1.00 5.76
N ASP A 10 -5.27 -1.79 6.06
CA ASP A 10 -5.75 -2.07 7.43
C ASP A 10 -4.65 -2.48 8.41
N SER A 11 -3.61 -3.17 7.95
CA SER A 11 -2.48 -3.55 8.80
C SER A 11 -1.74 -2.34 9.40
N VAL A 12 -1.67 -1.23 8.66
CA VAL A 12 -1.08 0.03 9.12
C VAL A 12 -2.13 0.86 9.85
N MET A 13 -3.35 1.00 9.29
CA MET A 13 -4.43 1.79 9.90
C MET A 13 -4.79 1.30 11.30
N LYS A 14 -4.97 -0.02 11.48
CA LYS A 14 -5.28 -0.60 12.80
C LYS A 14 -4.10 -0.49 13.77
N SER A 15 -2.87 -0.54 13.27
CA SER A 15 -1.69 -0.29 14.11
C SER A 15 -1.61 1.17 14.55
N ALA A 16 -1.93 2.11 13.67
CA ALA A 16 -2.00 3.54 14.00
C ALA A 16 -3.08 3.81 15.05
N LYS A 17 -4.28 3.23 14.86
CA LYS A 17 -5.37 3.32 15.84
C LYS A 17 -4.99 2.73 17.21
N PHE A 18 -4.32 1.58 17.22
CA PHE A 18 -3.80 1.01 18.47
C PHE A 18 -2.83 1.95 19.17
N LEU A 19 -1.98 2.67 18.44
CA LEU A 19 -1.10 3.69 19.02
C LEU A 19 -1.90 4.86 19.63
N GLU A 20 -2.95 5.35 18.97
CA GLU A 20 -3.84 6.39 19.52
C GLU A 20 -4.48 5.94 20.84
N GLU A 21 -5.00 4.71 20.88
CA GLU A 21 -5.61 4.11 22.09
C GLU A 21 -4.60 3.95 23.23
N ASN A 22 -3.30 3.94 22.92
CA ASN A 22 -2.20 3.87 23.90
C ASN A 22 -1.51 5.24 24.13
N GLY A 23 -2.18 6.34 23.79
CA GLY A 23 -1.76 7.70 24.16
C GLY A 23 -0.74 8.34 23.21
N PHE A 24 -0.49 7.74 22.04
CA PHE A 24 0.31 8.38 21.01
C PHE A 24 -0.55 9.34 20.18
N GLU A 25 0.01 10.48 19.83
CA GLU A 25 -0.62 11.40 18.90
C GLU A 25 -0.39 10.89 17.47
N VAL A 26 -1.48 10.63 16.72
CA VAL A 26 -1.43 10.19 15.32
C VAL A 26 -2.05 11.25 14.42
N THR A 27 -1.34 11.62 13.37
CA THR A 27 -1.81 12.55 12.34
C THR A 27 -2.03 11.80 11.03
N TYR A 28 -3.25 11.86 10.49
CA TYR A 28 -3.61 11.24 9.22
C TYR A 28 -3.54 12.25 8.09
N VAL A 29 -2.63 12.04 7.14
CA VAL A 29 -2.46 12.89 5.96
C VAL A 29 -3.32 12.37 4.82
N ARG A 30 -4.22 13.21 4.30
CA ARG A 30 -5.09 12.83 3.18
C ARG A 30 -4.36 12.97 1.85
N PRO A 31 -4.66 12.10 0.87
CA PRO A 31 -4.20 12.28 -0.49
C PRO A 31 -4.85 13.52 -1.14
N ASP A 32 -4.24 14.01 -2.19
CA ASP A 32 -4.81 15.03 -3.06
C ASP A 32 -5.90 14.47 -4.00
N GLU A 33 -6.41 15.28 -4.90
CA GLU A 33 -7.41 14.89 -5.92
C GLU A 33 -6.92 13.81 -6.89
N ASN A 34 -5.60 13.63 -7.00
CA ASN A 34 -4.97 12.58 -7.80
C ASN A 34 -4.74 11.29 -7.01
N GLY A 35 -5.15 11.25 -5.74
CA GLY A 35 -4.95 10.12 -4.86
C GLY A 35 -3.51 10.00 -4.34
N VAL A 36 -2.71 11.07 -4.40
CA VAL A 36 -1.28 11.06 -4.04
C VAL A 36 -1.04 11.90 -2.79
N ILE A 37 -0.21 11.39 -1.89
CA ILE A 37 0.28 12.18 -0.75
C ILE A 37 1.35 13.14 -1.25
N THR A 38 1.23 14.43 -0.92
CA THR A 38 2.18 15.44 -1.39
C THR A 38 3.32 15.68 -0.38
N PRO A 39 4.52 16.06 -0.85
CA PRO A 39 5.63 16.44 0.04
C PRO A 39 5.29 17.60 0.98
N GLU A 40 4.47 18.54 0.52
CA GLU A 40 4.01 19.71 1.29
C GLU A 40 3.12 19.27 2.45
N ALA A 41 2.21 18.32 2.21
CA ALA A 41 1.33 17.76 3.24
C ALA A 41 2.14 17.02 4.32
N ILE A 42 3.15 16.23 3.92
CA ILE A 42 4.06 15.56 4.88
C ILE A 42 4.87 16.60 5.66
N PHE A 43 5.45 17.61 4.98
CA PHE A 43 6.23 18.65 5.65
C PHE A 43 5.40 19.43 6.68
N ALA A 44 4.12 19.70 6.39
CA ALA A 44 3.21 20.38 7.30
C ALA A 44 2.80 19.49 8.51
N ALA A 45 2.67 18.19 8.30
CA ALA A 45 2.24 17.23 9.34
C ALA A 45 3.36 16.85 10.32
N VAL A 46 4.62 16.93 9.89
CA VAL A 46 5.81 16.56 10.70
C VAL A 46 6.24 17.73 11.60
N ASP A 47 6.60 17.41 12.84
CA ASP A 47 7.21 18.32 13.80
C ASP A 47 8.37 17.64 14.56
N GLU A 48 8.94 18.34 15.52
CA GLU A 48 10.08 17.86 16.35
C GLU A 48 9.71 16.63 17.21
N LYS A 49 8.42 16.43 17.52
CA LYS A 49 7.91 15.28 18.29
C LYS A 49 7.57 14.07 17.40
N THR A 50 7.62 14.23 16.10
CA THR A 50 7.29 13.17 15.15
C THR A 50 8.42 12.15 15.08
N VAL A 51 8.15 10.92 15.49
CA VAL A 51 9.15 9.82 15.51
C VAL A 51 9.07 8.92 14.29
N LEU A 52 7.89 8.83 13.65
CA LEU A 52 7.65 7.96 12.51
C LEU A 52 6.68 8.61 11.51
N VAL A 53 7.02 8.49 10.24
CA VAL A 53 6.11 8.71 9.11
C VAL A 53 5.91 7.38 8.39
N SER A 54 4.67 7.01 8.10
CA SER A 54 4.34 5.81 7.33
C SER A 54 3.42 6.16 6.17
N VAL A 55 3.91 5.95 4.94
CA VAL A 55 3.14 6.17 3.71
C VAL A 55 3.39 5.04 2.74
N MET A 56 2.33 4.37 2.30
CA MET A 56 2.44 3.27 1.34
C MET A 56 2.96 3.75 -0.02
N THR A 57 3.76 2.91 -0.67
CA THR A 57 4.32 3.25 -1.99
C THR A 57 3.24 3.24 -3.07
N VAL A 58 2.36 2.24 -3.06
CA VAL A 58 1.24 2.10 -4.01
C VAL A 58 -0.03 1.78 -3.23
N ASN A 59 -1.09 2.53 -3.47
CA ASN A 59 -2.37 2.24 -2.84
C ASN A 59 -2.99 0.97 -3.42
N ASN A 60 -3.45 0.10 -2.55
CA ASN A 60 -3.94 -1.23 -2.89
C ASN A 60 -5.33 -1.25 -3.54
N GLU A 61 -6.09 -0.16 -3.48
CA GLU A 61 -7.44 -0.07 -4.07
C GLU A 61 -7.46 0.72 -5.38
N VAL A 62 -6.80 1.87 -5.42
CA VAL A 62 -6.85 2.78 -6.58
C VAL A 62 -5.56 2.79 -7.41
N GLY A 63 -4.52 2.07 -6.97
CA GLY A 63 -3.25 1.99 -7.69
C GLY A 63 -2.38 3.25 -7.63
N ALA A 64 -2.79 4.29 -6.92
CA ALA A 64 -2.05 5.56 -6.84
C ALA A 64 -0.62 5.34 -6.33
N ILE A 65 0.37 5.87 -7.05
CA ILE A 65 1.80 5.74 -6.74
C ILE A 65 2.27 6.98 -6.00
N ASN A 66 2.68 6.81 -4.76
CA ASN A 66 3.24 7.90 -3.95
C ASN A 66 4.71 8.17 -4.29
N PRO A 67 5.15 9.42 -4.34
CA PRO A 67 6.54 9.81 -4.59
C PRO A 67 7.38 9.65 -3.32
N VAL A 68 7.52 8.42 -2.80
CA VAL A 68 8.09 8.08 -1.49
C VAL A 68 9.43 8.75 -1.22
N ALA A 69 10.32 8.83 -2.21
CA ALA A 69 11.61 9.50 -2.05
C ALA A 69 11.46 11.00 -1.73
N LYS A 70 10.50 11.69 -2.38
CA LYS A 70 10.22 13.10 -2.11
C LYS A 70 9.55 13.28 -0.75
N LEU A 71 8.67 12.35 -0.36
CA LEU A 71 8.00 12.37 0.95
C LEU A 71 9.01 12.17 2.08
N ALA A 72 9.90 11.19 1.96
CA ALA A 72 10.97 10.94 2.91
C ALA A 72 11.91 12.14 3.05
N ALA A 73 12.29 12.76 1.92
CA ALA A 73 13.11 13.96 1.93
C ALA A 73 12.39 15.15 2.62
N ALA A 74 11.09 15.33 2.37
CA ALA A 74 10.30 16.38 3.01
C ALA A 74 10.19 16.17 4.53
N ALA A 75 9.92 14.93 4.97
CA ALA A 75 9.86 14.57 6.38
C ALA A 75 11.21 14.86 7.09
N LYS A 76 12.32 14.37 6.52
CA LYS A 76 13.66 14.51 7.10
C LYS A 76 14.19 15.95 7.04
N ARG A 77 13.75 16.75 6.07
CA ARG A 77 14.04 18.19 6.06
C ARG A 77 13.38 18.92 7.23
N LYS A 78 12.18 18.48 7.64
CA LYS A 78 11.45 19.06 8.77
C LYS A 78 11.97 18.55 10.12
N ASN A 79 12.23 17.26 10.22
CA ASN A 79 12.81 16.60 11.39
C ASN A 79 13.85 15.55 10.92
N PRO A 80 15.17 15.83 11.04
CA PRO A 80 16.23 14.92 10.58
C PRO A 80 16.22 13.54 11.28
N GLU A 81 15.68 13.45 12.49
CA GLU A 81 15.64 12.22 13.30
C GLU A 81 14.41 11.36 13.01
N VAL A 82 13.43 11.85 12.23
CA VAL A 82 12.23 11.12 11.94
C VAL A 82 12.53 9.86 11.10
N LEU A 83 11.97 8.73 11.50
CA LEU A 83 12.02 7.52 10.71
C LEU A 83 10.91 7.53 9.65
N PHE A 84 11.24 7.03 8.46
CA PHE A 84 10.27 6.90 7.38
C PHE A 84 10.09 5.42 7.01
N HIS A 85 8.87 4.93 7.17
CA HIS A 85 8.41 3.62 6.74
C HIS A 85 7.57 3.72 5.48
N THR A 86 7.70 2.74 4.59
CA THR A 86 6.76 2.57 3.49
C THR A 86 6.26 1.12 3.41
N ASP A 87 4.94 0.96 3.32
CA ASP A 87 4.35 -0.29 2.87
C ASP A 87 4.52 -0.37 1.35
N ALA A 88 5.37 -1.27 0.90
CA ALA A 88 5.65 -1.50 -0.50
C ALA A 88 5.05 -2.81 -1.03
N VAL A 89 4.08 -3.37 -0.33
CA VAL A 89 3.42 -4.65 -0.67
C VAL A 89 2.88 -4.66 -2.09
N GLN A 90 2.28 -3.57 -2.54
CA GLN A 90 1.76 -3.46 -3.91
C GLN A 90 2.82 -3.00 -4.93
N ALA A 91 3.93 -2.41 -4.47
CA ALA A 91 5.00 -1.92 -5.34
C ALA A 91 6.11 -2.96 -5.60
N PHE A 92 6.32 -3.88 -4.65
CA PHE A 92 7.42 -4.85 -4.71
C PHE A 92 7.32 -5.74 -5.95
N CYS A 93 8.40 -5.80 -6.73
CA CYS A 93 8.50 -6.47 -8.04
C CYS A 93 7.48 -6.00 -9.10
N LYS A 94 6.87 -4.82 -8.91
CA LYS A 94 6.01 -4.16 -9.90
C LYS A 94 6.51 -2.75 -10.24
N LEU A 95 7.35 -2.20 -9.37
CA LEU A 95 8.09 -0.94 -9.57
C LEU A 95 9.54 -1.13 -9.12
N PRO A 96 10.48 -0.31 -9.64
CA PRO A 96 11.85 -0.31 -9.14
C PRO A 96 11.90 0.16 -7.69
N LEU A 97 12.24 -0.75 -6.75
CA LEU A 97 12.38 -0.45 -5.33
C LEU A 97 13.85 -0.63 -4.89
N ARG A 98 14.46 0.44 -4.41
CA ARG A 98 15.79 0.42 -3.78
C ARG A 98 15.75 1.33 -2.56
N GLY A 99 15.69 0.74 -1.36
CA GLY A 99 15.51 1.48 -0.10
C GLY A 99 16.50 2.61 0.11
N GLU A 100 17.77 2.40 -0.23
CA GLU A 100 18.80 3.43 -0.13
C GLU A 100 18.51 4.64 -1.05
N LYS A 101 18.03 4.40 -2.28
CA LYS A 101 17.66 5.47 -3.22
C LYS A 101 16.37 6.19 -2.85
N LEU A 102 15.46 5.49 -2.15
CA LEU A 102 14.21 6.09 -1.66
C LEU A 102 14.43 6.97 -0.42
N GLY A 103 15.57 6.84 0.26
CA GLY A 103 15.86 7.61 1.47
C GLY A 103 14.99 7.21 2.67
N VAL A 104 14.30 6.07 2.60
CA VAL A 104 13.47 5.53 3.68
C VAL A 104 14.30 4.72 4.68
N ASP A 105 13.72 4.44 5.84
CA ASP A 105 14.39 3.71 6.91
C ASP A 105 13.83 2.30 7.08
N MET A 106 12.59 2.05 6.63
CA MET A 106 11.96 0.74 6.67
C MET A 106 11.05 0.51 5.46
N ILE A 107 11.03 -0.74 4.95
CA ILE A 107 10.15 -1.15 3.84
C ILE A 107 9.51 -2.49 4.18
N THR A 108 8.18 -2.55 4.15
CA THR A 108 7.42 -3.80 4.30
C THR A 108 7.04 -4.37 2.95
N VAL A 109 7.24 -5.68 2.76
CA VAL A 109 6.87 -6.43 1.56
C VAL A 109 6.27 -7.79 1.92
N THR A 110 5.53 -8.41 1.01
CA THR A 110 4.93 -9.74 1.21
C THR A 110 5.04 -10.64 -0.03
N ALA A 111 5.15 -11.94 0.19
CA ALA A 111 5.29 -12.91 -0.89
C ALA A 111 4.02 -13.11 -1.72
N HIS A 112 2.85 -13.14 -1.08
CA HIS A 112 1.59 -13.51 -1.76
C HIS A 112 1.08 -12.48 -2.78
N LYS A 113 1.66 -11.28 -2.84
CA LYS A 113 1.34 -10.25 -3.86
C LYS A 113 2.23 -10.34 -5.11
N ILE A 114 3.21 -11.26 -5.11
CA ILE A 114 4.13 -11.51 -6.23
C ILE A 114 4.14 -13.00 -6.64
N GLY A 115 3.05 -13.72 -6.42
CA GLY A 115 2.95 -15.14 -6.74
C GLY A 115 3.67 -16.09 -5.79
N GLY A 116 4.17 -15.59 -4.67
CA GLY A 116 4.78 -16.39 -3.61
C GLY A 116 3.75 -16.93 -2.59
N PRO A 117 4.19 -17.71 -1.60
CA PRO A 117 3.31 -18.31 -0.61
C PRO A 117 2.68 -17.28 0.34
N LYS A 118 1.50 -17.61 0.86
CA LYS A 118 0.90 -16.89 1.98
C LYS A 118 1.67 -17.19 3.27
N GLY A 119 1.59 -16.30 4.27
CA GLY A 119 2.17 -16.51 5.60
C GLY A 119 3.63 -16.07 5.74
N VAL A 120 4.23 -15.47 4.73
CA VAL A 120 5.59 -14.91 4.79
C VAL A 120 5.64 -13.50 4.19
N GLY A 121 6.39 -12.64 4.86
CA GLY A 121 6.71 -11.28 4.42
C GLY A 121 8.10 -10.89 4.90
N ALA A 122 8.56 -9.71 4.54
CA ALA A 122 9.85 -9.19 4.98
C ALA A 122 9.75 -7.70 5.35
N LEU A 123 10.52 -7.32 6.34
CA LEU A 123 10.77 -5.93 6.71
C LEU A 123 12.25 -5.62 6.44
N TRP A 124 12.51 -4.79 5.44
CA TRP A 124 13.84 -4.23 5.27
C TRP A 124 14.02 -3.06 6.23
N ILE A 125 15.13 -3.07 6.95
CA ILE A 125 15.50 -2.05 7.92
C ILE A 125 16.86 -1.49 7.53
N LYS A 126 16.96 -0.18 7.38
CA LYS A 126 18.21 0.52 7.10
C LYS A 126 19.22 0.29 8.23
N LYS A 127 20.47 0.09 7.87
CA LYS A 127 21.56 -0.07 8.86
C LYS A 127 21.62 1.12 9.83
N GLY A 128 21.62 0.82 11.13
CA GLY A 128 21.64 1.82 12.20
C GLY A 128 20.27 2.14 12.79
N VAL A 129 19.18 1.79 12.13
CA VAL A 129 17.83 1.93 12.71
C VAL A 129 17.63 0.83 13.74
N ARG A 130 17.17 1.22 14.93
CA ARG A 130 16.87 0.30 16.03
C ARG A 130 15.37 0.04 16.09
N VAL A 131 15.01 -1.23 16.06
CA VAL A 131 13.64 -1.71 16.22
C VAL A 131 13.59 -2.59 17.46
N ILE A 132 12.62 -2.32 18.34
CA ILE A 132 12.40 -3.16 19.52
C ILE A 132 11.54 -4.36 19.12
N ALA A 133 11.97 -5.55 19.49
CA ALA A 133 11.22 -6.77 19.25
C ALA A 133 9.85 -6.73 19.93
N ARG A 134 8.80 -6.99 19.16
CA ARG A 134 7.45 -7.18 19.70
C ARG A 134 7.23 -8.62 20.17
N ASN A 135 7.82 -9.60 19.49
CA ASN A 135 7.74 -11.01 19.83
C ASN A 135 9.03 -11.42 20.52
N LEU A 136 8.97 -11.55 21.85
CA LEU A 136 10.11 -11.92 22.68
C LEU A 136 10.33 -13.45 22.64
N GLY A 137 11.59 -13.89 22.78
CA GLY A 137 11.97 -15.30 22.78
C GLY A 137 13.42 -15.50 22.37
N GLY A 138 13.66 -16.41 21.42
CA GLY A 138 15.00 -16.73 20.90
C GLY A 138 15.62 -15.63 20.05
N GLU A 139 16.80 -15.89 19.52
CA GLU A 139 17.65 -14.91 18.81
C GLU A 139 17.38 -14.82 17.31
N GLN A 140 16.32 -15.47 16.81
CA GLN A 140 15.98 -15.49 15.38
C GLN A 140 15.76 -14.07 14.84
N GLU A 141 16.02 -13.88 13.55
CA GLU A 141 15.92 -12.60 12.85
C GLU A 141 16.64 -11.46 13.63
N LYS A 142 17.85 -11.75 14.13
CA LYS A 142 18.68 -10.82 14.92
C LYS A 142 17.96 -10.27 16.14
N GLN A 143 17.20 -11.11 16.85
CA GLN A 143 16.41 -10.77 18.02
C GLN A 143 15.23 -9.81 17.77
N ILE A 144 14.91 -9.52 16.50
CA ILE A 144 13.78 -8.65 16.15
C ILE A 144 12.46 -9.43 16.10
N ARG A 145 12.52 -10.70 15.65
CA ARG A 145 11.35 -11.57 15.56
C ARG A 145 11.74 -12.99 15.93
N SER A 146 11.47 -13.36 17.17
CA SER A 146 11.74 -14.71 17.68
C SER A 146 10.80 -15.77 17.08
N GLY A 147 11.24 -17.01 17.13
CA GLY A 147 10.56 -18.20 16.62
C GLY A 147 11.32 -18.82 15.45
N THR A 148 11.25 -20.16 15.35
CA THR A 148 11.92 -20.92 14.28
C THR A 148 11.52 -20.38 12.91
N GLU A 149 12.49 -20.09 12.07
CA GLU A 149 12.28 -19.54 10.74
C GLU A 149 11.56 -20.55 9.84
N ALA A 150 10.53 -20.10 9.15
CA ALA A 150 9.77 -20.90 8.18
C ALA A 150 10.56 -21.04 6.87
N LEU A 151 11.69 -21.77 6.88
CA LEU A 151 12.62 -21.87 5.75
C LEU A 151 11.97 -22.19 4.40
N PRO A 152 10.99 -23.12 4.31
CA PRO A 152 10.33 -23.39 3.03
C PRO A 152 9.61 -22.16 2.47
N LEU A 153 8.94 -21.38 3.31
CA LEU A 153 8.23 -20.16 2.91
C LEU A 153 9.22 -19.05 2.52
N ILE A 154 10.31 -18.89 3.29
CA ILE A 154 11.35 -17.90 3.01
C ILE A 154 12.05 -18.22 1.68
N ALA A 155 12.42 -19.48 1.45
CA ALA A 155 13.02 -19.92 0.19
C ALA A 155 12.07 -19.69 -1.00
N ALA A 156 10.79 -20.06 -0.86
CA ALA A 156 9.78 -19.84 -1.89
C ALA A 156 9.54 -18.35 -2.16
N PHE A 157 9.59 -17.49 -1.12
CA PHE A 157 9.52 -16.03 -1.29
C PHE A 157 10.72 -15.52 -2.11
N GLY A 158 11.94 -15.98 -1.81
CA GLY A 158 13.13 -15.63 -2.57
C GLY A 158 13.04 -16.01 -4.05
N VAL A 159 12.51 -17.20 -4.36
CA VAL A 159 12.26 -17.68 -5.73
C VAL A 159 11.22 -16.79 -6.43
N ALA A 160 10.09 -16.52 -5.78
CA ALA A 160 9.04 -15.66 -6.32
C ALA A 160 9.56 -14.25 -6.60
N ALA A 161 10.33 -13.66 -5.68
CA ALA A 161 10.95 -12.35 -5.87
C ALA A 161 11.91 -12.34 -7.07
N LYS A 162 12.76 -13.35 -7.21
CA LYS A 162 13.68 -13.48 -8.34
C LYS A 162 12.93 -13.55 -9.68
N ILE A 163 11.92 -14.40 -9.78
CA ILE A 163 11.11 -14.56 -11.00
C ILE A 163 10.39 -13.24 -11.34
N SER A 164 9.66 -12.66 -10.39
CA SER A 164 8.86 -11.46 -10.61
C SER A 164 9.71 -10.23 -10.93
N CYS A 165 10.85 -10.04 -10.25
CA CYS A 165 11.75 -8.93 -10.57
C CYS A 165 12.43 -9.09 -11.94
N THR A 166 12.70 -10.32 -12.40
CA THR A 166 13.23 -10.57 -13.73
C THR A 166 12.18 -10.30 -14.82
N ALA A 167 10.92 -10.66 -14.56
CA ALA A 167 9.80 -10.46 -15.48
C ALA A 167 9.20 -9.04 -15.42
N LEU A 168 9.76 -8.13 -14.64
CA LEU A 168 9.18 -6.78 -14.43
C LEU A 168 8.88 -6.02 -15.72
N PRO A 169 9.77 -5.95 -16.74
CA PRO A 169 9.47 -5.22 -17.98
C PRO A 169 8.30 -5.83 -18.77
N GLU A 170 8.20 -7.16 -18.81
CA GLU A 170 7.11 -7.89 -19.47
C GLU A 170 5.80 -7.70 -18.71
N PHE A 171 5.86 -7.77 -17.39
CA PHE A 171 4.71 -7.51 -16.52
C PHE A 171 4.17 -6.09 -16.72
N GLU A 172 5.01 -5.08 -16.71
CA GLU A 172 4.63 -3.67 -16.91
C GLU A 172 3.94 -3.48 -18.28
N HIS A 173 4.56 -3.98 -19.35
CA HIS A 173 3.99 -3.92 -20.69
C HIS A 173 2.60 -4.60 -20.76
N ARG A 174 2.50 -5.82 -20.24
CA ARG A 174 1.25 -6.60 -20.27
C ARG A 174 0.14 -5.96 -19.44
N MET A 175 0.46 -5.45 -18.25
CA MET A 175 -0.55 -4.79 -17.41
C MET A 175 -1.05 -3.48 -18.03
N THR A 176 -0.16 -2.69 -18.63
CA THR A 176 -0.54 -1.48 -19.36
C THR A 176 -1.47 -1.78 -20.54
N GLU A 177 -1.17 -2.82 -21.33
CA GLU A 177 -2.04 -3.25 -22.43
C GLU A 177 -3.43 -3.67 -21.93
N LEU A 178 -3.49 -4.45 -20.85
CA LEU A 178 -4.75 -4.91 -20.27
C LEU A 178 -5.56 -3.78 -19.64
N GLU A 179 -4.89 -2.86 -18.94
CA GLU A 179 -5.50 -1.65 -18.38
C GLU A 179 -6.15 -0.82 -19.49
N HIS A 180 -5.40 -0.48 -20.55
CA HIS A 180 -5.93 0.28 -21.68
C HIS A 180 -7.14 -0.41 -22.30
N ARG A 181 -7.06 -1.73 -22.53
CA ARG A 181 -8.16 -2.50 -23.09
C ARG A 181 -9.40 -2.47 -22.19
N LEU A 182 -9.22 -2.61 -20.88
CA LEU A 182 -10.31 -2.54 -19.90
C LEU A 182 -10.93 -1.14 -19.90
N ILE A 183 -10.13 -0.10 -19.74
CA ILE A 183 -10.61 1.30 -19.65
C ILE A 183 -11.34 1.68 -20.94
N SER A 184 -10.77 1.43 -22.11
CA SER A 184 -11.42 1.74 -23.40
C SER A 184 -12.76 1.00 -23.60
N GLY A 185 -12.90 -0.18 -22.97
CA GLY A 185 -14.15 -0.94 -23.03
C GLY A 185 -15.25 -0.43 -22.11
N ILE A 186 -14.91 0.34 -21.07
CA ILE A 186 -15.88 0.76 -20.05
C ILE A 186 -16.03 2.29 -19.90
N GLU A 187 -15.12 3.08 -20.44
CA GLU A 187 -15.10 4.54 -20.21
C GLU A 187 -16.33 5.28 -20.79
N HIS A 188 -17.01 4.67 -21.75
CA HIS A 188 -18.21 5.21 -22.37
C HIS A 188 -19.51 4.62 -21.81
N GLU A 189 -19.41 3.65 -20.88
CA GLU A 189 -20.58 3.02 -20.27
C GLU A 189 -21.25 3.98 -19.28
N HIS A 190 -22.57 4.12 -19.43
CA HIS A 190 -23.35 5.01 -18.56
C HIS A 190 -23.29 4.55 -17.09
N GLY A 191 -22.97 5.47 -16.19
CA GLY A 191 -22.90 5.18 -14.76
C GLY A 191 -21.59 4.52 -14.29
N VAL A 192 -20.65 4.25 -15.19
CA VAL A 192 -19.30 3.78 -14.81
C VAL A 192 -18.37 4.98 -14.61
N VAL A 193 -17.68 5.00 -13.48
CA VAL A 193 -16.73 6.07 -13.12
C VAL A 193 -15.39 5.47 -12.75
N LEU A 194 -14.33 5.85 -13.44
CA LEU A 194 -12.96 5.46 -13.14
C LEU A 194 -12.44 6.23 -11.92
N ASN A 195 -11.98 5.52 -10.90
CA ASN A 195 -11.37 6.10 -9.69
C ASN A 195 -9.84 6.10 -9.75
N SER A 196 -9.24 5.10 -10.39
CA SER A 196 -7.80 5.10 -10.68
C SER A 196 -7.43 6.27 -11.59
N LYS A 197 -6.27 6.87 -11.34
CA LYS A 197 -5.78 8.02 -12.10
C LYS A 197 -4.77 7.57 -13.16
N PRO A 198 -4.52 8.36 -14.22
CA PRO A 198 -3.65 7.95 -15.35
C PRO A 198 -2.22 7.51 -14.95
N ASN A 199 -1.73 7.98 -13.80
CA ASN A 199 -0.40 7.64 -13.28
C ASN A 199 -0.43 6.56 -12.18
N ALA A 200 -1.53 5.82 -12.07
CA ALA A 200 -1.63 4.69 -11.15
C ALA A 200 -0.83 3.49 -11.67
N LEU A 201 -0.57 2.51 -10.81
CA LEU A 201 0.01 1.24 -11.22
C LEU A 201 -0.97 0.49 -12.12
N PRO A 202 -0.64 0.16 -13.38
CA PRO A 202 -1.57 -0.42 -14.35
C PRO A 202 -2.23 -1.75 -13.92
N ALA A 203 -1.60 -2.44 -12.97
CA ALA A 203 -2.12 -3.69 -12.39
C ALA A 203 -3.30 -3.50 -11.42
N ILE A 204 -3.71 -2.26 -11.14
CA ILE A 204 -4.80 -1.95 -10.20
C ILE A 204 -5.71 -0.90 -10.86
N VAL A 205 -6.90 -1.34 -11.25
CA VAL A 205 -7.95 -0.48 -11.80
C VAL A 205 -9.13 -0.48 -10.84
N ASN A 206 -9.55 0.70 -10.41
CA ASN A 206 -10.70 0.89 -9.53
C ASN A 206 -11.79 1.66 -10.25
N ILE A 207 -13.00 1.11 -10.24
CA ILE A 207 -14.18 1.72 -10.84
C ILE A 207 -15.33 1.77 -9.84
N SER A 208 -16.20 2.75 -9.97
CA SER A 208 -17.51 2.77 -9.33
C SER A 208 -18.59 2.60 -10.39
N VAL A 209 -19.58 1.75 -10.12
CA VAL A 209 -20.78 1.59 -10.97
C VAL A 209 -21.94 2.23 -10.21
N LEU A 210 -22.32 3.44 -10.62
CA LEU A 210 -23.33 4.23 -9.90
C LEU A 210 -24.69 3.56 -9.90
N GLY A 211 -25.33 3.54 -8.72
CA GLY A 211 -26.64 2.93 -8.54
C GLY A 211 -26.64 1.40 -8.33
N ILE A 212 -25.49 0.76 -8.34
CA ILE A 212 -25.34 -0.67 -8.06
C ILE A 212 -24.36 -0.85 -6.91
N ARG A 213 -24.79 -1.55 -5.85
CA ARG A 213 -23.90 -1.86 -4.74
C ARG A 213 -22.74 -2.77 -5.20
N SER A 214 -21.55 -2.48 -4.75
CA SER A 214 -20.32 -3.21 -5.12
C SER A 214 -20.43 -4.72 -4.85
N GLU A 215 -21.06 -5.12 -3.76
CA GLU A 215 -21.30 -6.52 -3.40
C GLU A 215 -22.20 -7.25 -4.42
N ILE A 216 -23.25 -6.57 -4.91
CA ILE A 216 -24.15 -7.13 -5.93
C ILE A 216 -23.39 -7.30 -7.25
N MET A 217 -22.64 -6.28 -7.65
CA MET A 217 -21.81 -6.34 -8.86
C MET A 217 -20.76 -7.46 -8.78
N LEU A 218 -20.11 -7.62 -7.63
CA LEU A 218 -19.13 -8.68 -7.41
C LEU A 218 -19.73 -10.07 -7.68
N HIS A 219 -20.86 -10.39 -7.06
CA HIS A 219 -21.51 -11.69 -7.26
C HIS A 219 -22.03 -11.89 -8.69
N TYR A 220 -22.58 -10.84 -9.29
CA TYR A 220 -23.03 -10.88 -10.69
C TYR A 220 -21.88 -11.19 -11.66
N LEU A 221 -20.70 -10.64 -11.43
CA LEU A 221 -19.51 -10.87 -12.25
C LEU A 221 -18.90 -12.26 -11.96
N GLU A 222 -18.87 -12.69 -10.68
CA GLU A 222 -18.37 -13.99 -10.26
C GLU A 222 -19.12 -15.15 -10.94
N GLU A 223 -20.46 -15.08 -11.03
CA GLU A 223 -21.29 -16.04 -11.76
C GLU A 223 -20.92 -16.16 -13.25
N ARG A 224 -20.24 -15.15 -13.80
CA ARG A 224 -19.77 -15.10 -15.20
C ARG A 224 -18.28 -15.39 -15.36
N GLY A 225 -17.64 -15.85 -14.27
CA GLY A 225 -16.20 -16.16 -14.26
C GLY A 225 -15.30 -14.92 -14.24
N ILE A 226 -15.84 -13.73 -13.90
CA ILE A 226 -15.08 -12.49 -13.77
C ILE A 226 -14.90 -12.21 -12.29
N PHE A 227 -13.65 -12.30 -11.82
CA PHE A 227 -13.32 -12.14 -10.41
C PHE A 227 -12.79 -10.74 -10.14
N VAL A 228 -13.52 -9.99 -9.31
CA VAL A 228 -13.19 -8.65 -8.86
C VAL A 228 -13.22 -8.59 -7.32
N SER A 229 -12.82 -7.47 -6.73
CA SER A 229 -12.99 -7.25 -5.30
C SER A 229 -13.75 -5.95 -5.03
N SER A 230 -14.60 -5.95 -4.03
CA SER A 230 -15.27 -4.75 -3.51
C SER A 230 -14.39 -4.13 -2.43
N GLY A 231 -13.61 -3.10 -2.78
CA GLY A 231 -12.65 -2.49 -1.86
C GLY A 231 -11.48 -3.42 -1.48
N SER A 232 -10.93 -3.27 -0.28
CA SER A 232 -9.85 -4.16 0.16
C SER A 232 -10.42 -5.54 0.58
N ALA A 233 -9.69 -6.60 0.29
CA ALA A 233 -10.06 -7.98 0.63
C ALA A 233 -10.29 -8.20 2.15
N CYS A 234 -9.80 -7.29 3.00
CA CYS A 234 -9.92 -7.35 4.46
C CYS A 234 -11.18 -6.64 5.01
N ALA A 235 -11.85 -5.81 4.20
CA ALA A 235 -12.97 -4.96 4.62
C ALA A 235 -14.31 -5.49 4.08
N LYS A 236 -14.63 -6.76 4.34
CA LYS A 236 -15.89 -7.38 3.88
C LYS A 236 -17.13 -6.56 4.31
N GLY A 237 -17.85 -6.03 3.33
CA GLY A 237 -19.12 -5.32 3.53
C GLY A 237 -18.97 -3.89 4.05
N GLU A 238 -17.75 -3.37 4.25
CA GLU A 238 -17.54 -1.98 4.62
C GLU A 238 -17.26 -1.11 3.38
N LYS A 239 -17.75 0.12 3.42
CA LYS A 239 -17.46 1.12 2.38
C LYS A 239 -15.97 1.45 2.35
N SER A 240 -15.39 1.62 1.16
CA SER A 240 -13.98 1.93 0.99
C SER A 240 -13.54 3.16 1.79
N HIS A 241 -12.64 2.96 2.75
CA HIS A 241 -12.03 4.05 3.49
C HIS A 241 -11.05 4.84 2.60
N VAL A 242 -10.49 4.20 1.57
CA VAL A 242 -9.59 4.82 0.58
C VAL A 242 -10.34 5.88 -0.23
N LEU A 243 -11.48 5.51 -0.83
CA LEU A 243 -12.27 6.45 -1.62
C LEU A 243 -12.84 7.59 -0.75
N ARG A 244 -13.18 7.30 0.51
CA ARG A 244 -13.56 8.34 1.48
C ARG A 244 -12.40 9.28 1.82
N ALA A 245 -11.18 8.75 1.99
CA ALA A 245 -10.00 9.57 2.24
C ALA A 245 -9.66 10.48 1.05
N MET A 246 -9.95 10.03 -0.17
CA MET A 246 -9.86 10.82 -1.40
C MET A 246 -10.98 11.86 -1.57
N GLY A 247 -11.95 11.91 -0.64
CA GLY A 247 -13.03 12.89 -0.66
C GLY A 247 -14.15 12.58 -1.67
N TYR A 248 -14.25 11.34 -2.16
CA TYR A 248 -15.32 10.98 -3.09
C TYR A 248 -16.68 10.91 -2.40
N PRO A 249 -17.75 11.28 -3.11
CA PRO A 249 -19.09 11.29 -2.55
C PRO A 249 -19.61 9.87 -2.28
N PRO A 250 -20.60 9.71 -1.36
CA PRO A 250 -21.07 8.40 -0.89
C PRO A 250 -21.48 7.42 -1.99
N GLU A 251 -22.05 7.91 -3.08
CA GLU A 251 -22.50 7.12 -4.24
C GLU A 251 -21.36 6.52 -5.07
N ARG A 252 -20.11 7.00 -4.89
CA ARG A 252 -18.89 6.43 -5.49
C ARG A 252 -18.15 5.49 -4.57
N VAL A 253 -18.51 5.48 -3.28
CA VAL A 253 -17.78 4.74 -2.24
C VAL A 253 -18.42 3.37 -1.96
N ASP A 254 -19.64 3.15 -2.43
CA ASP A 254 -20.41 1.91 -2.22
C ASP A 254 -20.22 0.87 -3.30
#